data_1c72932d8d76a2c46cf7035653eb77b5
#
_entry.id   1c72932d8d76a2c46cf7035653eb77b5
#
_cell.length_a   1.000
_cell.length_b   1.000
_cell.length_c   1.000
_cell.angle_alpha   90.00
_cell.angle_beta   90.00
_cell.angle_gamma   90.00
#
_symmetry.space_group_name_H-M   'P 1'
#
loop_
_entity.id
_entity.type
_entity.pdbx_description
1 polymer ?
#
loop_
_entity_poly.entity_id
_entity_poly.type
_entity_poly.pdbx_seq_one_letter_code
_entity_poly.pdbx_strand_id
1 'polypeptide(L)'
;MTVTDSFRCEVEKAKDDEFGNKVTLVKCHGKLVSETASELKAVVKPLIPEGGRIILDFGDVIHVDSSGLGALVALKATAIKQGYCILELDNITPRVLDLLRITNLKQMFMGQAAAN
;
A
#
# COMPACT_ATOMS: atom_id res chain seq x y z
N MET A 1 -26.92 -9.49 -8.82
CA MET A 1 -25.53 -9.79 -9.04
C MET A 1 -24.67 -9.41 -7.83
N THR A 2 -23.76 -10.22 -7.48
CA THR A 2 -22.94 -9.98 -6.31
C THR A 2 -21.52 -9.70 -6.72
N VAL A 3 -20.93 -8.69 -6.09
CA VAL A 3 -19.53 -8.37 -6.32
C VAL A 3 -18.79 -8.74 -5.06
N THR A 4 -18.21 -9.93 -5.06
CA THR A 4 -17.56 -10.47 -3.87
C THR A 4 -16.09 -10.12 -3.80
N ASP A 5 -15.47 -9.86 -4.94
CA ASP A 5 -14.04 -9.57 -4.99
C ASP A 5 -13.78 -8.11 -5.31
N SER A 6 -14.71 -7.25 -4.94
CA SER A 6 -14.53 -5.85 -5.19
C SER A 6 -13.39 -5.31 -4.32
N PHE A 7 -12.74 -4.34 -4.85
CA PHE A 7 -11.68 -3.63 -4.17
C PHE A 7 -11.84 -2.17 -4.52
N ARG A 8 -11.71 -1.30 -3.54
CA ARG A 8 -11.79 0.12 -3.82
C ARG A 8 -10.84 0.89 -2.92
N CYS A 9 -10.46 2.05 -3.38
CA CYS A 9 -9.55 2.92 -2.66
C CYS A 9 -10.19 4.30 -2.53
N GLU A 10 -9.93 4.92 -1.39
CA GLU A 10 -10.31 6.30 -1.13
C GLU A 10 -9.05 7.08 -0.88
N VAL A 11 -8.83 8.15 -1.64
CA VAL A 11 -7.62 8.94 -1.54
C VAL A 11 -7.91 10.23 -0.80
N GLU A 12 -7.14 10.51 0.24
CA GLU A 12 -7.27 11.73 1.04
C GLU A 12 -5.94 12.41 1.17
N LYS A 13 -5.94 13.72 1.10
CA LYS A 13 -4.74 14.51 1.42
C LYS A 13 -4.77 14.77 2.92
N ALA A 14 -3.77 14.26 3.63
CA ALA A 14 -3.64 14.47 5.05
C ALA A 14 -2.77 15.70 5.31
N LYS A 15 -2.61 16.06 6.58
CA LYS A 15 -1.70 17.13 6.95
C LYS A 15 -0.29 16.71 6.63
N ASP A 16 0.56 17.68 6.27
CA ASP A 16 1.97 17.42 6.08
C ASP A 16 2.55 16.82 7.37
N ASP A 17 3.56 15.99 7.21
CA ASP A 17 4.18 15.40 8.39
C ASP A 17 5.08 16.44 9.08
N GLU A 18 5.70 16.02 10.20
CA GLU A 18 6.51 16.92 11.01
C GLU A 18 7.74 17.45 10.26
N PHE A 19 8.09 16.81 9.14
CA PHE A 19 9.24 17.23 8.33
C PHE A 19 8.82 18.03 7.11
N GLY A 20 7.55 18.36 6.99
CA GLY A 20 7.05 19.14 5.87
C GLY A 20 6.75 18.33 4.62
N ASN A 21 6.77 17.00 4.69
CA ASN A 21 6.44 16.17 3.54
C ASN A 21 4.92 16.09 3.35
N LYS A 22 4.51 16.13 2.11
CA LYS A 22 3.11 15.86 1.76
C LYS A 22 2.76 14.45 2.19
N VAL A 23 1.56 14.29 2.73
CA VAL A 23 1.07 12.96 3.12
C VAL A 23 -0.23 12.69 2.39
N THR A 24 -0.25 11.60 1.64
CA THR A 24 -1.46 11.13 0.96
C THR A 24 -1.86 9.82 1.59
N LEU A 25 -3.10 9.74 2.05
CA LEU A 25 -3.62 8.53 2.66
C LEU A 25 -4.52 7.84 1.65
N VAL A 26 -4.25 6.55 1.42
CA VAL A 26 -5.06 5.74 0.51
C VAL A 26 -5.68 4.63 1.34
N LYS A 27 -6.97 4.74 1.59
CA LYS A 27 -7.71 3.73 2.33
C LYS A 27 -8.20 2.66 1.37
N CYS A 28 -7.82 1.44 1.63
CA CYS A 28 -8.14 0.32 0.75
C CYS A 28 -9.15 -0.61 1.41
N HIS A 29 -10.09 -1.12 0.62
CA HIS A 29 -11.19 -1.95 1.11
C HIS A 29 -11.36 -3.15 0.21
N GLY A 30 -11.54 -4.32 0.79
CA GLY A 30 -11.90 -5.51 0.05
C GLY A 30 -10.74 -6.48 -0.10
N LYS A 31 -10.68 -7.13 -1.26
CA LYS A 31 -9.67 -8.16 -1.52
C LYS A 31 -8.69 -7.67 -2.59
N LEU A 32 -7.41 -7.76 -2.27
CA LEU A 32 -6.36 -7.41 -3.21
C LEU A 32 -5.82 -8.70 -3.83
N VAL A 33 -6.39 -9.07 -4.95
CA VAL A 33 -6.14 -10.34 -5.61
C VAL A 33 -5.91 -10.11 -7.10
N SER A 34 -5.74 -11.19 -7.87
CA SER A 34 -5.38 -11.03 -9.28
C SER A 34 -6.40 -10.20 -10.07
N GLU A 35 -7.69 -10.32 -9.75
CA GLU A 35 -8.73 -9.57 -10.44
C GLU A 35 -8.75 -8.10 -10.07
N THR A 36 -8.18 -7.72 -8.94
CA THR A 36 -8.28 -6.35 -8.43
C THR A 36 -6.94 -5.65 -8.29
N ALA A 37 -5.84 -6.36 -8.48
CA ALA A 37 -4.50 -5.78 -8.27
C ALA A 37 -4.26 -4.55 -9.16
N SER A 38 -4.80 -4.56 -10.38
CA SER A 38 -4.64 -3.42 -11.28
C SER A 38 -5.34 -2.17 -10.78
N GLU A 39 -6.38 -2.32 -9.98
CA GLU A 39 -7.10 -1.17 -9.42
C GLU A 39 -6.22 -0.43 -8.42
N LEU A 40 -5.49 -1.15 -7.59
CA LEU A 40 -4.55 -0.52 -6.67
C LEU A 40 -3.46 0.22 -7.44
N LYS A 41 -2.91 -0.40 -8.46
CA LYS A 41 -1.88 0.24 -9.28
C LYS A 41 -2.41 1.50 -9.95
N ALA A 42 -3.64 1.45 -10.46
CA ALA A 42 -4.24 2.61 -11.13
C ALA A 42 -4.40 3.79 -10.19
N VAL A 43 -4.65 3.54 -8.91
CA VAL A 43 -4.82 4.60 -7.93
C VAL A 43 -3.47 5.15 -7.46
N VAL A 44 -2.53 4.27 -7.15
CA VAL A 44 -1.29 4.67 -6.48
C VAL A 44 -0.23 5.16 -7.45
N LYS A 45 -0.13 4.53 -8.61
CA LYS A 45 0.94 4.85 -9.55
C LYS A 45 0.99 6.33 -9.93
N PRO A 46 -0.15 6.99 -10.21
CA PRO A 46 -0.11 8.43 -10.52
C PRO A 46 0.31 9.31 -9.36
N LEU A 47 0.21 8.80 -8.12
CA LEU A 47 0.57 9.57 -6.93
C LEU A 47 2.08 9.58 -6.70
N ILE A 48 2.79 8.56 -7.17
CA ILE A 48 4.22 8.43 -6.89
C ILE A 48 5.03 9.62 -7.43
N PRO A 49 4.81 10.09 -8.66
CA PRO A 49 5.57 11.25 -9.15
C PRO A 49 5.37 12.53 -8.36
N GLU A 50 4.28 12.63 -7.60
CA GLU A 50 4.04 13.80 -6.77
C GLU A 50 4.97 13.88 -5.57
N GLY A 51 5.61 12.77 -5.22
CA GLY A 51 6.53 12.74 -4.10
C GLY A 51 5.83 12.70 -2.75
N GLY A 52 6.62 12.84 -1.70
CA GLY A 52 6.09 12.82 -0.34
C GLY A 52 5.84 11.41 0.17
N ARG A 53 4.94 11.30 1.13
CA ARG A 53 4.60 10.01 1.74
C ARG A 53 3.23 9.57 1.28
N ILE A 54 3.14 8.33 0.83
CA ILE A 54 1.88 7.68 0.49
C ILE A 54 1.69 6.56 1.50
N ILE A 55 0.61 6.64 2.26
CA ILE A 55 0.31 5.65 3.28
C ILE A 55 -0.89 4.84 2.81
N LEU A 56 -0.68 3.55 2.63
CA LEU A 56 -1.76 2.63 2.25
C LEU A 56 -2.34 2.04 3.52
N ASP A 57 -3.57 2.41 3.82
CA ASP A 57 -4.27 1.91 5.00
C ASP A 57 -5.00 0.63 4.60
N PHE A 58 -4.53 -0.48 5.15
CA PHE A 58 -5.05 -1.81 4.83
C PHE A 58 -5.93 -2.40 5.92
N GLY A 59 -6.40 -1.56 6.85
CA GLY A 59 -7.23 -2.06 7.94
C GLY A 59 -8.49 -2.77 7.49
N ASP A 60 -8.96 -2.44 6.30
CA ASP A 60 -10.18 -3.02 5.74
C ASP A 60 -9.90 -3.96 4.57
N VAL A 61 -8.66 -4.37 4.39
CA VAL A 61 -8.28 -5.35 3.36
C VAL A 61 -8.31 -6.72 4.00
N ILE A 62 -9.22 -7.56 3.51
CA ILE A 62 -9.50 -8.85 4.14
C ILE A 62 -8.68 -9.99 3.56
N HIS A 63 -8.10 -9.81 2.39
CA HIS A 63 -7.31 -10.86 1.77
C HIS A 63 -6.34 -10.27 0.74
N VAL A 64 -5.14 -10.83 0.69
CA VAL A 64 -4.13 -10.48 -0.31
C VAL A 64 -3.54 -11.79 -0.82
N ASP A 65 -3.58 -11.99 -2.13
CA ASP A 65 -2.94 -13.17 -2.72
C ASP A 65 -1.59 -12.78 -3.33
N SER A 66 -0.95 -13.72 -4.00
CA SER A 66 0.38 -13.48 -4.58
C SER A 66 0.37 -12.38 -5.64
N SER A 67 -0.72 -12.26 -6.39
CA SER A 67 -0.84 -11.19 -7.39
C SER A 67 -0.97 -9.82 -6.72
N GLY A 68 -1.75 -9.76 -5.65
CA GLY A 68 -1.88 -8.54 -4.86
C GLY A 68 -0.56 -8.15 -4.22
N LEU A 69 0.13 -9.13 -3.67
CA LEU A 69 1.45 -8.88 -3.09
C LEU A 69 2.44 -8.39 -4.15
N GLY A 70 2.40 -8.99 -5.35
CA GLY A 70 3.24 -8.55 -6.45
C GLY A 70 2.97 -7.11 -6.85
N ALA A 71 1.71 -6.70 -6.83
CA ALA A 71 1.36 -5.31 -7.13
C ALA A 71 1.95 -4.37 -6.09
N LEU A 72 1.88 -4.73 -4.81
CA LEU A 72 2.46 -3.93 -3.74
C LEU A 72 3.97 -3.79 -3.92
N VAL A 73 4.64 -4.90 -4.20
CA VAL A 73 6.09 -4.89 -4.40
C VAL A 73 6.47 -4.02 -5.60
N ALA A 74 5.72 -4.13 -6.68
CA ALA A 74 6.00 -3.34 -7.88
C ALA A 74 5.85 -1.83 -7.61
N LEU A 75 4.81 -1.46 -6.86
CA LEU A 75 4.60 -0.06 -6.51
C LEU A 75 5.71 0.45 -5.59
N LYS A 76 6.11 -0.35 -4.62
CA LYS A 76 7.19 0.02 -3.71
C LYS A 76 8.51 0.17 -4.47
N ALA A 77 8.79 -0.72 -5.38
CA ALA A 77 10.00 -0.64 -6.20
C ALA A 77 10.01 0.65 -7.03
N THR A 78 8.86 1.01 -7.59
CA THR A 78 8.75 2.24 -8.35
C THR A 78 9.01 3.46 -7.47
N ALA A 79 8.45 3.46 -6.26
CA ALA A 79 8.64 4.57 -5.32
C ALA A 79 10.11 4.70 -4.92
N ILE A 80 10.76 3.59 -4.63
CA ILE A 80 12.18 3.58 -4.26
C ILE A 80 13.04 4.11 -5.42
N LYS A 81 12.74 3.65 -6.63
CA LYS A 81 13.51 4.05 -7.80
C LYS A 81 13.38 5.56 -8.06
N GLN A 82 12.22 6.12 -7.79
CA GLN A 82 12.01 7.54 -7.99
C GLN A 82 12.80 8.38 -6.98
N GLY A 83 12.91 7.89 -5.75
CA GLY A 83 13.82 8.45 -4.76
C GLY A 83 13.25 9.51 -3.83
N TYR A 84 12.13 10.13 -4.16
CA TYR A 84 11.53 11.16 -3.30
C TYR A 84 10.08 10.87 -2.94
N CYS A 85 9.68 9.64 -3.09
CA CYS A 85 8.36 9.16 -2.66
C CYS A 85 8.55 8.00 -1.71
N ILE A 86 7.91 8.09 -0.55
CA ILE A 86 7.93 7.02 0.44
C ILE A 86 6.56 6.35 0.43
N LEU A 87 6.56 5.06 0.17
CA LEU A 87 5.33 4.27 0.14
C LEU A 87 5.32 3.33 1.33
N GLU A 88 4.32 3.45 2.19
CA GLU A 88 4.22 2.69 3.43
C GLU A 88 2.87 2.01 3.54
N LEU A 89 2.85 0.89 4.25
CA LEU A 89 1.61 0.23 4.65
C LEU A 89 1.32 0.58 6.10
N ASP A 90 0.06 0.74 6.42
CA ASP A 90 -0.36 1.04 7.77
C ASP A 90 -1.63 0.26 8.09
N ASN A 91 -1.85 0.04 9.38
CA ASN A 91 -3.09 -0.55 9.88
C ASN A 91 -3.36 -1.93 9.26
N ILE A 92 -2.32 -2.72 9.03
CA ILE A 92 -2.47 -4.02 8.39
C ILE A 92 -3.06 -5.04 9.35
N THR A 93 -3.86 -5.95 8.80
CA THR A 93 -4.44 -7.02 9.58
C THR A 93 -3.39 -8.07 9.92
N PRO A 94 -3.61 -8.89 10.97
CA PRO A 94 -2.66 -9.95 11.30
C PRO A 94 -2.39 -10.91 10.14
N ARG A 95 -3.41 -11.18 9.34
CA ARG A 95 -3.25 -12.06 8.18
C ARG A 95 -2.28 -11.48 7.16
N VAL A 96 -2.42 -10.20 6.87
CA VAL A 96 -1.53 -9.54 5.92
C VAL A 96 -0.12 -9.43 6.51
N LEU A 97 -0.02 -9.14 7.80
CA LEU A 97 1.28 -9.10 8.46
C LEU A 97 2.00 -10.43 8.37
N ASP A 98 1.29 -11.54 8.60
CA ASP A 98 1.89 -12.86 8.47
C ASP A 98 2.39 -13.11 7.05
N LEU A 99 1.63 -12.70 6.06
CA LEU A 99 2.05 -12.85 4.68
C LEU A 99 3.35 -12.10 4.40
N LEU A 100 3.47 -10.88 4.93
CA LEU A 100 4.68 -10.10 4.76
C LEU A 100 5.88 -10.75 5.46
N ARG A 101 5.64 -11.36 6.62
CA ARG A 101 6.72 -12.06 7.34
C ARG A 101 7.18 -13.29 6.59
N ILE A 102 6.25 -14.10 6.12
CA ILE A 102 6.57 -15.34 5.41
C ILE A 102 7.37 -15.06 4.14
N THR A 103 7.08 -13.95 3.49
CA THR A 103 7.73 -13.58 2.23
C THR A 103 8.97 -12.70 2.45
N ASN A 104 9.30 -12.38 3.70
CA ASN A 104 10.43 -11.50 4.04
C ASN A 104 10.29 -10.09 3.49
N LEU A 105 9.05 -9.63 3.34
CA LEU A 105 8.79 -8.30 2.79
C LEU A 105 8.39 -7.28 3.84
N LYS A 106 8.32 -7.71 5.11
CA LYS A 106 7.85 -6.82 6.16
C LYS A 106 8.65 -5.52 6.24
N GLN A 107 9.97 -5.63 6.26
CA GLN A 107 10.82 -4.45 6.40
C GLN A 107 10.70 -3.49 5.23
N MET A 108 10.46 -4.03 4.05
CA MET A 108 10.31 -3.21 2.85
C MET A 108 9.16 -2.21 3.01
N PHE A 109 8.08 -2.61 3.68
CA PHE A 109 6.90 -1.78 3.81
C PHE A 109 6.76 -1.09 5.16
N MET A 110 7.37 -1.63 6.21
CA MET A 110 7.20 -1.09 7.56
C MET A 110 8.31 -0.12 7.96
N GLY A 111 9.30 0.05 7.12
CA GLY A 111 10.38 0.99 7.35
C GLY A 111 11.39 0.53 8.38
N GLN A 112 12.38 1.37 8.64
CA GLN A 112 13.49 1.03 9.52
C GLN A 112 13.06 0.82 10.97
N ALA A 113 12.13 1.63 11.44
CA ALA A 113 11.69 1.52 12.83
C ALA A 113 11.08 0.15 13.10
N ALA A 114 10.42 -0.44 12.12
CA ALA A 114 9.78 -1.73 12.29
C ALA A 114 10.78 -2.88 12.33
N ALA A 115 12.01 -2.64 11.93
CA ALA A 115 13.03 -3.67 11.91
C ALA A 115 13.55 -3.99 13.31
N ASN A 116 13.30 -3.13 14.25
CA ASN A 116 13.81 -3.32 15.62
C ASN A 116 12.86 -4.08 16.53
#